data_b9276e816e8ce343b789ac4996929a62
#
_entry.id   b9276e816e8ce343b789ac4996929a62
#
_cell.length_a   1.000
_cell.length_b   1.000
_cell.length_c   1.000
_cell.angle_alpha   90.00
_cell.angle_beta   90.00
_cell.angle_gamma   90.00
#
_symmetry.space_group_name_H-M   'P 1'
#
loop_
_entity.id
_entity.type
_entity.pdbx_description
1 polymer ?
#
loop_
_entity_poly.entity_id
_entity_poly.type
_entity_poly.pdbx_seq_one_letter_code
_entity_poly.pdbx_strand_id
1 'polypeptide(L)'
;MIRVLVPSAALAVAAVIAPSASADPSDFQYVRTETGAVRCVISAPHVGCERSSADGFPGAPKSQSGPGNWNIASLDAGGAFTWGEGNIGGVDADEVTLAYGQSYHFKGWTVDPSFDGTRFTDDESGHRMFVSITGVDPF
;
A
#
# COMPACT_ATOMS: atom_id res chain seq x y z
N MET A 1 -64.36 -30.82 24.48
CA MET A 1 -63.05 -30.37 24.96
C MET A 1 -62.12 -30.33 23.77
N ILE A 2 -61.82 -29.16 23.27
CA ILE A 2 -60.91 -28.96 22.15
C ILE A 2 -59.52 -28.60 22.75
N ARG A 3 -58.54 -29.49 22.57
CA ARG A 3 -57.17 -29.23 22.94
C ARG A 3 -56.48 -28.51 21.76
N VAL A 4 -56.15 -27.24 21.94
CA VAL A 4 -55.35 -26.48 20.99
C VAL A 4 -53.87 -26.79 21.29
N LEU A 5 -53.23 -27.46 20.38
CA LEU A 5 -51.78 -27.65 20.38
C LEU A 5 -51.12 -26.40 19.77
N VAL A 6 -50.40 -25.68 20.59
CA VAL A 6 -49.58 -24.52 20.14
C VAL A 6 -48.22 -25.09 19.70
N PRO A 7 -47.78 -24.95 18.45
CA PRO A 7 -46.42 -25.31 18.07
C PRO A 7 -45.46 -24.27 18.57
N SER A 8 -44.53 -24.68 19.43
CA SER A 8 -43.39 -23.86 19.81
C SER A 8 -42.40 -23.78 18.62
N ALA A 9 -42.36 -22.64 18.00
CA ALA A 9 -41.31 -22.36 17.00
C ALA A 9 -39.96 -22.11 17.71
N ALA A 10 -39.04 -23.06 17.60
CA ALA A 10 -37.68 -22.88 18.05
C ALA A 10 -36.96 -21.98 17.04
N LEU A 11 -36.64 -20.76 17.45
CA LEU A 11 -35.73 -19.87 16.68
C LEU A 11 -34.29 -20.41 16.84
N ALA A 12 -33.78 -21.04 15.81
CA ALA A 12 -32.36 -21.34 15.72
C ALA A 12 -31.59 -20.06 15.36
N VAL A 13 -30.87 -19.49 16.33
CA VAL A 13 -29.93 -18.40 16.07
C VAL A 13 -28.68 -19.03 15.48
N ALA A 14 -28.50 -18.89 14.17
CA ALA A 14 -27.26 -19.25 13.52
C ALA A 14 -26.22 -18.17 13.82
N ALA A 15 -25.22 -18.48 14.65
CA ALA A 15 -24.07 -17.62 14.86
C ALA A 15 -23.20 -17.64 13.59
N VAL A 16 -23.19 -16.55 12.86
CA VAL A 16 -22.28 -16.37 11.73
C VAL A 16 -20.91 -15.98 12.29
N ILE A 17 -19.97 -16.94 12.30
CA ILE A 17 -18.58 -16.67 12.64
C ILE A 17 -17.93 -16.11 11.38
N ALA A 18 -17.68 -14.78 11.35
CA ALA A 18 -16.89 -14.18 10.30
C ALA A 18 -15.43 -14.67 10.43
N PRO A 19 -14.81 -15.24 9.38
CA PRO A 19 -13.40 -15.58 9.44
C PRO A 19 -12.56 -14.32 9.63
N SER A 20 -11.57 -14.38 10.53
CA SER A 20 -10.59 -13.31 10.67
C SER A 20 -9.83 -13.18 9.34
N ALA A 21 -9.90 -12.01 8.69
CA ALA A 21 -9.10 -11.75 7.51
C ALA A 21 -7.63 -11.64 7.93
N SER A 22 -6.83 -12.68 7.70
CA SER A 22 -5.38 -12.57 7.66
C SER A 22 -4.99 -11.96 6.31
N ALA A 23 -4.03 -11.02 6.30
CA ALA A 23 -3.53 -10.45 5.05
C ALA A 23 -2.98 -11.57 4.15
N ASP A 24 -3.58 -11.75 2.98
CA ASP A 24 -3.11 -12.69 1.95
C ASP A 24 -1.94 -12.02 1.20
N PRO A 25 -0.87 -12.75 0.82
CA PRO A 25 0.15 -12.24 -0.08
C PRO A 25 -0.39 -11.61 -1.36
N SER A 26 -1.56 -12.07 -1.85
CA SER A 26 -2.27 -11.45 -2.99
C SER A 26 -2.82 -10.05 -2.71
N ASP A 27 -2.91 -9.62 -1.44
CA ASP A 27 -3.36 -8.29 -1.07
C ASP A 27 -2.30 -7.21 -1.30
N PHE A 28 -1.07 -7.61 -1.61
CA PHE A 28 0.06 -6.74 -1.84
C PHE A 28 0.59 -6.89 -3.27
N GLN A 29 0.92 -5.77 -3.88
CA GLN A 29 1.65 -5.73 -5.14
C GLN A 29 2.98 -5.02 -4.95
N TYR A 30 4.07 -5.70 -5.26
CA TYR A 30 5.40 -5.11 -5.28
C TYR A 30 5.71 -4.56 -6.67
N VAL A 31 6.25 -3.36 -6.70
CA VAL A 31 6.70 -2.71 -7.93
C VAL A 31 8.07 -2.07 -7.71
N ARG A 32 8.80 -1.89 -8.79
CA ARG A 32 10.05 -1.12 -8.77
C ARG A 32 10.13 -0.21 -9.97
N THR A 33 10.81 0.89 -9.82
CA THR A 33 11.12 1.78 -10.94
C THR A 33 12.08 1.10 -11.90
N GLU A 34 12.13 1.58 -13.14
CA GLU A 34 12.97 1.01 -14.20
C GLU A 34 14.46 0.94 -13.82
N THR A 35 14.95 1.94 -13.09
CA THR A 35 16.33 1.96 -12.57
C THR A 35 16.54 1.11 -11.32
N GLY A 36 15.46 0.70 -10.64
CA GLY A 36 15.52 0.02 -9.34
C GLY A 36 15.84 0.96 -8.17
N ALA A 37 15.91 2.27 -8.39
CA ALA A 37 16.25 3.23 -7.33
C ALA A 37 15.16 3.37 -6.28
N VAL A 38 13.91 3.10 -6.63
CA VAL A 38 12.75 3.10 -5.74
C VAL A 38 11.97 1.81 -5.93
N ARG A 39 11.63 1.18 -4.83
CA ARG A 39 10.74 0.02 -4.78
C ARG A 39 9.54 0.36 -3.93
N CYS A 40 8.37 -0.14 -4.29
CA CYS A 40 7.15 0.14 -3.55
C CYS A 40 6.34 -1.13 -3.29
N VAL A 41 5.59 -1.11 -2.22
CA VAL A 41 4.54 -2.08 -1.92
C VAL A 41 3.19 -1.36 -1.94
N ILE A 42 2.25 -1.92 -2.66
CA ILE A 42 0.92 -1.36 -2.87
C ILE A 42 -0.11 -2.31 -2.26
N SER A 43 -0.97 -1.77 -1.42
CA SER A 43 -2.15 -2.44 -0.90
C SER A 43 -3.35 -1.52 -1.02
N ALA A 44 -4.57 -2.02 -0.85
CA ALA A 44 -5.75 -1.17 -0.90
C ALA A 44 -5.69 0.02 0.07
N PRO A 45 -5.26 -0.14 1.36
CA PRO A 45 -5.21 0.96 2.31
C PRO A 45 -4.02 1.91 2.16
N HIS A 46 -2.89 1.49 1.53
CA HIS A 46 -1.71 2.36 1.46
C HIS A 46 -0.67 1.93 0.42
N VAL A 47 0.18 2.87 0.06
CA VAL A 47 1.39 2.66 -0.73
C VAL A 47 2.59 3.06 0.12
N GLY A 48 3.59 2.18 0.22
CA GLY A 48 4.87 2.48 0.84
C GLY A 48 6.00 2.32 -0.16
N CYS A 49 6.87 3.32 -0.27
CA CYS A 49 8.01 3.33 -1.19
C CYS A 49 9.32 3.43 -0.44
N GLU A 50 10.28 2.61 -0.81
CA GLU A 50 11.63 2.57 -0.27
C GLU A 50 12.62 3.06 -1.31
N ARG A 51 13.46 4.01 -0.93
CA ARG A 51 14.63 4.38 -1.74
C ARG A 51 15.77 3.43 -1.46
N SER A 52 16.32 2.82 -2.50
CA SER A 52 17.37 1.79 -2.38
C SER A 52 18.72 2.33 -1.92
N SER A 53 18.95 3.64 -2.02
CA SER A 53 20.19 4.28 -1.58
C SER A 53 20.27 4.38 -0.06
N ALA A 54 21.46 4.13 0.51
CA ALA A 54 21.74 4.34 1.92
C ALA A 54 21.56 5.80 2.38
N ASP A 55 21.53 6.75 1.45
CA ASP A 55 21.28 8.17 1.76
C ASP A 55 19.83 8.45 2.14
N GLY A 56 18.89 7.54 1.86
CA GLY A 56 17.47 7.73 2.07
C GLY A 56 16.87 8.78 1.14
N PHE A 57 15.68 9.28 1.48
CA PHE A 57 15.03 10.31 0.69
C PHE A 57 15.54 11.71 1.07
N PRO A 58 15.89 12.56 0.09
CA PRO A 58 16.09 13.97 0.35
C PRO A 58 14.82 14.61 0.96
N GLY A 59 15.00 15.42 2.00
CA GLY A 59 13.88 16.05 2.70
C GLY A 59 13.22 15.20 3.80
N ALA A 60 13.57 13.93 3.91
CA ALA A 60 13.12 13.08 5.01
C ALA A 60 13.89 13.40 6.31
N PRO A 61 13.36 13.00 7.47
CA PRO A 61 14.10 13.07 8.74
C PRO A 61 15.45 12.35 8.67
N LYS A 62 16.40 12.83 9.46
CA LYS A 62 17.70 12.17 9.59
C LYS A 62 17.57 10.81 10.26
N SER A 63 18.28 9.81 9.71
CA SER A 63 18.39 8.50 10.33
C SER A 63 19.07 8.61 11.69
N GLN A 64 18.56 7.86 12.67
CA GLN A 64 19.20 7.72 13.98
C GLN A 64 20.07 6.48 14.06
N SER A 65 19.94 5.57 13.10
CA SER A 65 20.66 4.30 13.06
C SER A 65 21.90 4.32 12.16
N GLY A 66 22.12 5.43 11.40
CA GLY A 66 23.25 5.55 10.49
C GLY A 66 23.28 6.90 9.79
N PRO A 67 24.23 7.10 8.84
CA PRO A 67 24.25 8.30 8.00
C PRO A 67 23.05 8.28 7.05
N GLY A 68 22.65 9.47 6.60
CA GLY A 68 21.56 9.64 5.66
C GLY A 68 20.23 9.97 6.31
N ASN A 69 19.17 9.86 5.52
CA ASN A 69 17.80 10.18 5.91
C ASN A 69 16.95 8.88 5.97
N TRP A 70 15.76 8.99 6.51
CA TRP A 70 14.79 7.91 6.41
C TRP A 70 14.51 7.55 4.95
N ASN A 71 14.30 6.28 4.72
CA ASN A 71 14.27 5.70 3.37
C ASN A 71 12.90 5.22 2.91
N ILE A 72 11.87 5.38 3.75
CA ILE A 72 10.50 4.95 3.41
C ILE A 72 9.55 6.14 3.44
N ALA A 73 8.77 6.28 2.37
CA ALA A 73 7.67 7.23 2.24
C ALA A 73 6.37 6.46 2.08
N SER A 74 5.36 6.77 2.86
CA SER A 74 4.07 6.08 2.81
C SER A 74 2.91 7.07 2.73
N LEU A 75 1.93 6.74 1.90
CA LEU A 75 0.65 7.45 1.80
C LEU A 75 -0.48 6.46 1.99
N ASP A 76 -1.40 6.77 2.91
CA ASP A 76 -2.62 5.98 2.99
C ASP A 76 -3.72 6.53 2.07
N ALA A 77 -4.75 5.71 1.82
CA ALA A 77 -5.87 6.06 0.96
C ALA A 77 -6.66 7.28 1.48
N GLY A 78 -6.59 7.56 2.78
CA GLY A 78 -7.19 8.73 3.43
C GLY A 78 -6.37 10.00 3.30
N GLY A 79 -5.16 9.94 2.71
CA GLY A 79 -4.28 11.10 2.49
C GLY A 79 -3.25 11.35 3.58
N ALA A 80 -3.14 10.51 4.60
CA ALA A 80 -2.10 10.63 5.62
C ALA A 80 -0.74 10.19 5.06
N PHE A 81 0.23 11.10 5.09
CA PHE A 81 1.61 10.86 4.67
C PHE A 81 2.51 10.66 5.89
N THR A 82 3.37 9.64 5.81
CA THR A 82 4.34 9.34 6.87
C THR A 82 5.71 8.98 6.29
N TRP A 83 6.75 9.40 6.99
CA TRP A 83 8.10 8.91 6.77
C TRP A 83 8.37 7.69 7.64
N GLY A 84 9.20 6.79 7.14
CA GLY A 84 9.65 5.63 7.88
C GLY A 84 11.09 5.26 7.57
N GLU A 85 11.62 4.33 8.36
CA GLU A 85 12.95 3.78 8.18
C GLU A 85 12.88 2.26 8.29
N GLY A 86 13.51 1.56 7.37
CA GLY A 86 13.53 0.11 7.35
C GLY A 86 13.63 -0.48 5.96
N ASN A 87 13.01 -1.63 5.81
CA ASN A 87 12.96 -2.38 4.55
C ASN A 87 11.51 -2.83 4.30
N ILE A 88 10.97 -2.52 3.15
CA ILE A 88 9.62 -2.95 2.79
C ILE A 88 9.51 -4.47 2.54
N GLY A 89 10.63 -5.17 2.50
CA GLY A 89 10.67 -6.62 2.26
C GLY A 89 10.35 -6.99 0.83
N GLY A 90 10.00 -8.27 0.64
CA GLY A 90 9.47 -8.80 -0.59
C GLY A 90 10.42 -8.72 -1.79
N VAL A 91 11.16 -9.80 -2.04
CA VAL A 91 11.69 -10.06 -3.37
C VAL A 91 10.81 -11.15 -3.95
N ASP A 92 9.70 -10.75 -4.56
CA ASP A 92 8.78 -11.69 -5.14
C ASP A 92 8.99 -11.80 -6.65
N ALA A 93 8.77 -13.02 -7.15
CA ALA A 93 8.70 -13.30 -8.59
C ALA A 93 7.62 -12.45 -9.29
N ASP A 94 6.67 -11.91 -8.53
CA ASP A 94 5.57 -11.08 -9.01
C ASP A 94 5.84 -9.57 -8.95
N GLU A 95 7.07 -9.16 -8.63
CA GLU A 95 7.46 -7.75 -8.67
C GLU A 95 7.40 -7.22 -10.10
N VAL A 96 6.63 -6.15 -10.30
CA VAL A 96 6.50 -5.49 -11.61
C VAL A 96 7.53 -4.37 -11.74
N THR A 97 8.30 -4.39 -12.81
CA THR A 97 9.13 -3.26 -13.20
C THR A 97 8.28 -2.25 -13.97
N LEU A 98 8.17 -1.05 -13.43
CA LEU A 98 7.35 0.02 -14.02
C LEU A 98 8.10 0.63 -15.22
N ALA A 99 7.48 0.56 -16.41
CA ALA A 99 8.01 1.20 -17.60
C ALA A 99 7.56 2.66 -17.67
N TYR A 100 8.47 3.56 -18.01
CA TYR A 100 8.14 4.98 -18.19
C TYR A 100 7.07 5.18 -19.26
N GLY A 101 6.11 6.06 -18.98
CA GLY A 101 5.03 6.40 -19.89
C GLY A 101 3.88 5.39 -19.93
N GLN A 102 3.97 4.30 -19.18
CA GLN A 102 2.86 3.36 -18.99
C GLN A 102 2.03 3.79 -17.77
N SER A 103 0.74 3.46 -17.77
CA SER A 103 -0.13 3.63 -16.60
C SER A 103 -0.55 2.25 -16.10
N TYR A 104 -0.46 2.05 -14.79
CA TYR A 104 -0.77 0.79 -14.14
C TYR A 104 -1.89 0.98 -13.12
N HIS A 105 -2.65 -0.09 -12.88
CA HIS A 105 -3.69 -0.11 -11.85
C HIS A 105 -3.47 -1.31 -10.94
N PHE A 106 -3.19 -1.04 -9.68
CA PHE A 106 -2.97 -2.07 -8.65
C PHE A 106 -3.75 -1.73 -7.39
N LYS A 107 -4.58 -2.64 -6.92
CA LYS A 107 -5.24 -2.56 -5.61
C LYS A 107 -6.00 -1.25 -5.35
N GLY A 108 -6.60 -0.67 -6.38
CA GLY A 108 -7.33 0.61 -6.26
C GLY A 108 -6.45 1.86 -6.39
N TRP A 109 -5.20 1.70 -6.79
CA TRP A 109 -4.27 2.78 -7.08
C TRP A 109 -3.94 2.86 -8.55
N THR A 110 -3.85 4.07 -9.08
CA THR A 110 -3.27 4.36 -10.38
C THR A 110 -1.81 4.75 -10.21
N VAL A 111 -0.93 4.11 -10.98
CA VAL A 111 0.52 4.30 -10.91
C VAL A 111 1.03 4.78 -12.26
N ASP A 112 1.57 5.99 -12.28
CA ASP A 112 2.08 6.65 -13.48
C ASP A 112 3.59 6.90 -13.35
N PRO A 113 4.43 5.96 -13.83
CA PRO A 113 5.87 6.15 -13.83
C PRO A 113 6.32 7.06 -14.97
N SER A 114 7.27 7.94 -14.65
CA SER A 114 7.96 8.79 -15.61
C SER A 114 9.46 8.86 -15.29
N PHE A 115 10.23 9.43 -16.20
CA PHE A 115 11.66 9.66 -15.97
C PHE A 115 11.92 10.52 -14.71
N ASP A 116 11.03 11.47 -14.42
CA ASP A 116 11.18 12.39 -13.29
C ASP A 116 10.74 11.79 -11.95
N GLY A 117 9.96 10.74 -11.97
CA GLY A 117 9.43 10.07 -10.79
C GLY A 117 8.12 9.33 -11.08
N THR A 118 7.54 8.77 -10.04
CA THR A 118 6.31 7.98 -10.14
C THR A 118 5.21 8.60 -9.31
N ARG A 119 4.04 8.81 -9.91
CA ARG A 119 2.84 9.26 -9.22
C ARG A 119 1.99 8.06 -8.83
N PHE A 120 1.60 8.04 -7.56
CA PHE A 120 0.62 7.10 -7.02
C PHE A 120 -0.64 7.88 -6.66
N THR A 121 -1.78 7.48 -7.18
CA THR A 121 -3.08 8.12 -6.92
C THR A 121 -4.07 7.08 -6.44
N ASP A 122 -4.68 7.31 -5.27
CA ASP A 122 -5.82 6.50 -4.84
C ASP A 122 -7.02 6.83 -5.70
N ASP A 123 -7.60 5.81 -6.36
CA ASP A 123 -8.67 5.99 -7.35
C ASP A 123 -9.98 6.46 -6.73
N GLU A 124 -10.22 6.15 -5.46
CA GLU A 124 -11.45 6.54 -4.76
C GLU A 124 -11.35 7.94 -4.15
N SER A 125 -10.30 8.21 -3.39
CA SER A 125 -10.14 9.48 -2.67
C SER A 125 -9.49 10.58 -3.50
N GLY A 126 -8.68 10.23 -4.50
CA GLY A 126 -7.88 11.16 -5.28
C GLY A 126 -6.61 11.66 -4.58
N HIS A 127 -6.34 11.22 -3.34
CA HIS A 127 -5.07 11.51 -2.69
C HIS A 127 -3.91 10.86 -3.43
N ARG A 128 -2.80 11.57 -3.51
CA ARG A 128 -1.68 11.14 -4.34
C ARG A 128 -0.34 11.59 -3.75
N MET A 129 0.71 10.87 -4.13
CA MET A 129 2.09 11.29 -3.89
C MET A 129 2.93 11.08 -5.14
N PHE A 130 3.88 11.96 -5.33
CA PHE A 130 4.91 11.85 -6.35
C PHE A 130 6.24 11.47 -5.70
N VAL A 131 6.80 10.34 -6.10
CA VAL A 131 8.02 9.78 -5.51
C VAL A 131 9.14 9.79 -6.53
N SER A 132 10.26 10.40 -6.17
CA SER A 132 11.47 10.42 -6.99
C SER A 132 12.71 10.24 -6.12
N ILE A 133 13.87 10.09 -6.75
CA ILE A 133 15.15 10.06 -6.04
C ILE A 133 15.55 11.42 -5.43
N THR A 134 14.86 12.50 -5.82
CA THR A 134 15.11 13.86 -5.33
C THR A 134 14.15 14.29 -4.22
N GLY A 135 13.14 13.50 -3.93
CA GLY A 135 12.18 13.77 -2.87
C GLY A 135 10.82 13.12 -3.07
N VAL A 136 9.92 13.43 -2.16
CA VAL A 136 8.54 12.93 -2.19
C VAL A 136 7.59 14.08 -1.91
N ASP A 137 6.61 14.26 -2.78
CA ASP A 137 5.57 15.29 -2.67
C ASP A 137 4.19 14.65 -2.54
N PRO A 138 3.60 14.61 -1.34
CA PRO A 138 2.20 14.24 -1.15
C PRO A 138 1.27 15.42 -1.50
N PHE A 139 0.09 15.15 -2.08
CA PHE A 139 -0.90 16.18 -2.44
C PHE A 139 -2.30 15.66 -2.77
#